data_26aad1d44e806fa5de918321ccef1f34
#
_entry.id   26aad1d44e806fa5de918321ccef1f34
#
_cell.length_a   1.000
_cell.length_b   1.000
_cell.length_c   1.000
_cell.angle_alpha   90.00
_cell.angle_beta   90.00
_cell.angle_gamma   90.00
#
_symmetry.space_group_name_H-M   'P 1'
#
loop_
_entity.id
_entity.type
_entity.pdbx_description
1 polymer ?
#
loop_
_entity_poly.entity_id
_entity_poly.type
_entity_poly.pdbx_seq_one_letter_code
_entity_poly.pdbx_strand_id
1 'polypeptide(L)'
;MRPSAADQPFRVLWHGTSGWGNSSAYCTLFNPKNIETLSGTVVSIEEVTPLPGMSPGIQLTLKTAKESIPVHLGPRWFIENQDIELASNDSVYIKGCRVVCDNKQIIQASEIRKGDQVMRLRDAKGIPLWATTGKYANPAEK
;
A
#
# COMPACT_ATOMS: atom_id res chain seq x y z
N MET A 1 -10.72 4.84 -28.47
CA MET A 1 -11.02 5.23 -28.21
C MET A 1 -10.91 5.53 -28.31
N ARG A 2 -10.64 5.68 -28.31
CA ARG A 2 -10.73 6.10 -28.31
C ARG A 2 -10.34 6.52 -28.21
N PRO A 3 -10.10 6.95 -28.34
CA PRO A 3 -9.92 7.50 -28.24
C PRO A 3 -9.51 7.77 -28.21
N SER A 4 -9.37 7.87 -28.20
CA SER A 4 -9.36 8.31 -27.99
C SER A 4 -8.75 8.41 -27.99
N ALA A 5 -8.38 8.56 -27.80
CA ALA A 5 -8.17 8.80 -27.48
C ALA A 5 -7.67 9.24 -27.74
N ALA A 6 -7.55 9.44 -27.87
CA ALA A 6 -7.42 10.01 -27.90
C ALA A 6 -7.32 10.50 -27.95
N ASP A 7 -7.50 10.59 -28.08
CA ASP A 7 -7.51 11.24 -27.76
C ASP A 7 -7.13 11.44 -26.90
N GLN A 8 -6.81 11.25 -26.40
CA GLN A 8 -6.25 11.27 -25.33
C GLN A 8 -5.35 10.26 -24.97
N PRO A 9 -4.31 10.01 -25.46
CA PRO A 9 -3.60 8.78 -25.30
C PRO A 9 -2.91 8.61 -23.99
N PHE A 10 -2.24 9.61 -23.44
CA PHE A 10 -1.51 9.35 -22.21
C PHE A 10 -2.41 9.14 -21.03
N ARG A 11 -3.67 9.47 -21.15
CA ARG A 11 -4.54 9.25 -20.06
C ARG A 11 -4.72 7.84 -19.63
N VAL A 12 -4.53 6.89 -20.52
CA VAL A 12 -4.68 5.50 -20.14
C VAL A 12 -3.61 5.03 -19.22
N LEU A 13 -2.57 5.83 -19.05
CA LEU A 13 -1.52 5.45 -18.15
C LEU A 13 -1.84 5.72 -16.71
N TRP A 14 -3.01 6.37 -16.46
CA TRP A 14 -3.35 6.71 -15.13
C TRP A 14 -3.86 5.66 -14.30
N HIS A 15 -3.45 4.46 -14.44
CA HIS A 15 -3.92 3.40 -13.62
C HIS A 15 -3.36 3.44 -12.23
N GLY A 16 -2.32 4.17 -12.06
CA GLY A 16 -1.52 4.01 -10.88
C GLY A 16 -2.13 4.39 -9.58
N THR A 17 -2.80 5.52 -9.53
CA THR A 17 -3.28 5.98 -8.25
C THR A 17 -4.74 5.70 -8.01
N SER A 18 -5.41 4.98 -8.88
CA SER A 18 -6.83 4.74 -8.77
C SER A 18 -7.22 4.19 -7.40
N GLY A 19 -7.87 5.01 -6.57
CA GLY A 19 -8.23 4.69 -5.22
C GLY A 19 -7.11 4.76 -4.19
N TRP A 20 -5.88 4.98 -4.62
CA TRP A 20 -4.72 5.02 -3.74
C TRP A 20 -4.20 6.42 -3.45
N GLY A 21 -4.85 7.44 -3.95
CA GLY A 21 -4.45 8.82 -3.71
C GLY A 21 -4.61 9.20 -2.24
N ASN A 22 -3.89 10.24 -1.81
CA ASN A 22 -3.88 10.63 -0.41
C ASN A 22 -5.27 10.96 0.15
N SER A 23 -6.16 11.48 -0.67
CA SER A 23 -7.51 11.83 -0.24
C SER A 23 -8.56 10.77 -0.52
N SER A 24 -8.16 9.58 -0.97
CA SER A 24 -9.12 8.52 -1.26
C SER A 24 -9.75 8.00 0.04
N ALA A 25 -10.91 7.39 -0.09
CA ALA A 25 -11.60 6.82 1.07
C ALA A 25 -10.73 5.82 1.79
N TYR A 26 -9.97 5.03 1.06
CA TYR A 26 -9.07 4.04 1.64
C TYR A 26 -7.91 4.69 2.40
N CYS A 27 -7.24 5.65 1.79
CA CYS A 27 -6.06 6.25 2.39
C CYS A 27 -6.39 7.13 3.59
N THR A 28 -7.58 7.69 3.64
CA THR A 28 -7.99 8.51 4.78
C THR A 28 -8.31 7.71 6.02
N LEU A 29 -8.35 6.38 5.93
CA LEU A 29 -8.51 5.56 7.13
C LEU A 29 -7.26 5.60 8.01
N PHE A 30 -6.13 5.91 7.44
CA PHE A 30 -4.86 5.91 8.18
C PHE A 30 -4.80 7.08 9.15
N ASN A 31 -4.46 6.78 10.40
CA ASN A 31 -4.28 7.82 11.41
C ASN A 31 -2.85 7.74 11.95
N PRO A 32 -2.01 8.72 11.62
CA PRO A 32 -0.60 8.67 12.04
C PRO A 32 -0.40 8.73 13.55
N LYS A 33 -1.44 9.04 14.30
CA LYS A 33 -1.37 9.03 15.75
C LYS A 33 -1.59 7.65 16.36
N ASN A 34 -2.08 6.71 15.57
CA ASN A 34 -2.41 5.37 16.04
C ASN A 34 -1.53 4.30 15.41
N ILE A 35 -0.24 4.52 15.44
CA ILE A 35 0.71 3.56 14.85
C ILE A 35 1.05 2.49 15.86
N GLU A 36 0.98 1.25 15.43
CA GLU A 36 1.50 0.13 16.23
C GLU A 36 2.66 -0.51 15.48
N THR A 37 3.50 -1.19 16.22
CA THR A 37 4.60 -1.98 15.64
C THR A 37 4.31 -3.44 15.91
N LEU A 38 4.31 -4.23 14.84
CA LEU A 38 4.06 -5.65 14.92
C LEU A 38 5.30 -6.39 14.44
N SER A 39 5.60 -7.51 15.06
CA SER A 39 6.65 -8.40 14.56
C SER A 39 6.03 -9.75 14.30
N GLY A 40 6.49 -10.40 13.27
CA GLY A 40 5.94 -11.70 12.94
C GLY A 40 6.55 -12.27 11.68
N THR A 41 5.88 -13.29 11.18
CA THR A 41 6.32 -14.03 10.01
C THR A 41 5.31 -13.82 8.89
N VAL A 42 5.82 -13.61 7.69
CA VAL A 42 4.96 -13.50 6.51
C VAL A 42 4.42 -14.89 6.17
N VAL A 43 3.11 -15.03 6.14
CA VAL A 43 2.47 -16.29 5.79
C VAL A 43 2.26 -16.36 4.28
N SER A 44 1.77 -15.27 3.70
CA SER A 44 1.49 -15.24 2.26
C SER A 44 1.53 -13.80 1.77
N ILE A 45 1.71 -13.65 0.48
CA ILE A 45 1.69 -12.34 -0.19
C ILE A 45 0.77 -12.49 -1.39
N GLU A 46 -0.14 -11.54 -1.57
CA GLU A 46 -1.13 -11.65 -2.63
C GLU A 46 -1.61 -10.28 -3.08
N GLU A 47 -2.24 -10.25 -4.24
CA GLU A 47 -2.87 -9.03 -4.72
C GLU A 47 -4.19 -8.82 -4.01
N VAL A 48 -4.56 -7.57 -3.81
CA VAL A 48 -5.81 -7.23 -3.16
C VAL A 48 -6.37 -5.96 -3.80
N THR A 49 -7.69 -5.86 -3.82
CA THR A 49 -8.37 -4.62 -4.17
C THR A 49 -9.14 -4.22 -2.92
N PRO A 50 -8.60 -3.29 -2.12
CA PRO A 50 -9.17 -3.02 -0.79
C PRO A 50 -10.61 -2.52 -0.84
N LEU A 51 -10.92 -1.70 -1.82
CA LEU A 51 -12.28 -1.20 -2.03
C LEU A 51 -12.58 -1.28 -3.53
N PRO A 52 -13.85 -1.39 -3.90
CA PRO A 52 -14.22 -1.46 -5.31
C PRO A 52 -13.68 -0.26 -6.09
N GLY A 53 -13.19 -0.53 -7.28
CA GLY A 53 -12.68 0.53 -8.16
C GLY A 53 -11.22 0.90 -7.96
N MET A 54 -10.57 0.37 -6.93
CA MET A 54 -9.14 0.63 -6.73
C MET A 54 -8.30 -0.24 -7.66
N SER A 55 -7.14 0.26 -8.05
CA SER A 55 -6.20 -0.58 -8.79
C SER A 55 -5.62 -1.62 -7.82
N PRO A 56 -5.03 -2.70 -8.35
CA PRO A 56 -4.51 -3.76 -7.48
C PRO A 56 -3.43 -3.28 -6.54
N GLY A 57 -3.47 -3.77 -5.33
CA GLY A 57 -2.46 -3.54 -4.32
C GLY A 57 -1.86 -4.85 -3.84
N ILE A 58 -0.90 -4.74 -2.94
CA ILE A 58 -0.22 -5.90 -2.36
C ILE A 58 -0.59 -6.00 -0.89
N GLN A 59 -0.98 -7.19 -0.51
CA GLN A 59 -1.30 -7.54 0.86
C GLN A 59 -0.40 -8.68 1.29
N LEU A 60 0.07 -8.65 2.52
CA LEU A 60 0.65 -9.85 3.11
C LEU A 60 -0.17 -10.22 4.34
N THR A 61 -0.13 -11.49 4.69
CA THR A 61 -0.70 -11.95 5.95
C THR A 61 0.45 -12.11 6.91
N LEU A 62 0.37 -11.42 8.04
CA LEU A 62 1.39 -11.46 9.07
C LEU A 62 0.90 -12.31 10.22
N LYS A 63 1.71 -13.30 10.61
CA LYS A 63 1.41 -14.09 11.79
C LYS A 63 2.26 -13.59 12.94
N THR A 64 1.61 -13.04 13.95
CA THR A 64 2.27 -12.56 15.17
C THR A 64 2.07 -13.59 16.28
N ALA A 65 2.56 -13.30 17.47
CA ALA A 65 2.33 -14.16 18.61
C ALA A 65 0.86 -14.21 19.02
N LYS A 66 0.07 -13.23 18.59
CA LYS A 66 -1.32 -13.10 19.05
C LYS A 66 -2.36 -13.34 17.96
N GLU A 67 -1.99 -13.17 16.71
CA GLU A 67 -3.00 -13.17 15.63
C GLU A 67 -2.35 -13.33 14.27
N SER A 68 -3.18 -13.66 13.29
CA SER A 68 -2.79 -13.51 11.89
C SER A 68 -3.62 -12.38 11.33
N ILE A 69 -2.99 -11.39 10.72
CA ILE A 69 -3.70 -10.20 10.28
C ILE A 69 -3.23 -9.78 8.88
N PRO A 70 -4.17 -9.37 8.02
CA PRO A 70 -3.79 -8.84 6.72
C PRO A 70 -3.10 -7.48 6.87
N VAL A 71 -2.02 -7.29 6.12
CA VAL A 71 -1.27 -6.04 6.10
C VAL A 71 -1.26 -5.53 4.68
N HIS A 72 -1.80 -4.34 4.47
CA HIS A 72 -1.84 -3.72 3.15
C HIS A 72 -0.62 -2.86 2.99
N LEU A 73 0.13 -3.08 1.92
CA LEU A 73 1.39 -2.39 1.68
C LEU A 73 1.22 -1.16 0.80
N GLY A 74 0.50 -1.27 -0.28
CA GLY A 74 0.33 -0.18 -1.21
C GLY A 74 -0.02 -0.68 -2.58
N PRO A 75 -0.11 0.21 -3.56
CA PRO A 75 -0.44 -0.21 -4.92
C PRO A 75 0.67 -1.07 -5.49
N ARG A 76 0.28 -2.08 -6.25
CA ARG A 76 1.22 -3.03 -6.80
C ARG A 76 2.35 -2.37 -7.57
N TRP A 77 2.04 -1.36 -8.39
CA TRP A 77 3.06 -0.71 -9.20
C TRP A 77 4.12 -0.02 -8.36
N PHE A 78 3.76 0.45 -7.15
CA PHE A 78 4.74 1.07 -6.26
C PHE A 78 5.58 0.01 -5.56
N ILE A 79 4.93 -1.04 -5.06
CA ILE A 79 5.60 -2.09 -4.30
C ILE A 79 6.58 -2.87 -5.19
N GLU A 80 6.21 -3.12 -6.43
CA GLU A 80 7.08 -3.84 -7.37
C GLU A 80 8.37 -3.10 -7.67
N ASN A 81 8.41 -1.79 -7.44
CA ASN A 81 9.59 -1.00 -7.71
C ASN A 81 10.46 -0.77 -6.48
N GLN A 82 10.17 -1.43 -5.38
CA GLN A 82 10.97 -1.32 -4.17
C GLN A 82 12.13 -2.30 -4.23
N ASP A 83 13.24 -1.94 -3.56
CA ASP A 83 14.42 -2.79 -3.56
C ASP A 83 14.34 -3.98 -2.63
N ILE A 84 13.44 -3.96 -1.68
CA ILE A 84 13.31 -5.04 -0.72
C ILE A 84 12.37 -6.10 -1.26
N GLU A 85 12.77 -7.35 -1.18
CA GLU A 85 11.94 -8.46 -1.59
C GLU A 85 11.37 -9.15 -0.36
N LEU A 86 10.09 -9.43 -0.41
CA LEU A 86 9.40 -10.12 0.66
C LEU A 86 8.92 -11.47 0.16
N ALA A 87 9.02 -12.47 1.00
CA ALA A 87 8.57 -13.82 0.66
C ALA A 87 7.94 -14.48 1.87
N SER A 88 7.20 -15.55 1.62
CA SER A 88 6.64 -16.36 2.70
C SER A 88 7.76 -16.83 3.62
N ASN A 89 7.46 -16.86 4.90
CA ASN A 89 8.37 -17.26 5.98
C ASN A 89 9.41 -16.20 6.36
N ASP A 90 9.39 -15.04 5.74
CA ASP A 90 10.27 -13.96 6.17
C ASP A 90 9.84 -13.43 7.53
N SER A 91 10.81 -13.10 8.37
CA SER A 91 10.56 -12.41 9.63
C SER A 91 10.66 -10.92 9.40
N VAL A 92 9.64 -10.20 9.81
CA VAL A 92 9.57 -8.75 9.54
C VAL A 92 9.03 -8.00 10.74
N TYR A 93 9.34 -6.69 10.76
CA TYR A 93 8.71 -5.74 11.67
C TYR A 93 7.90 -4.79 10.81
N ILE A 94 6.69 -4.52 11.24
CA ILE A 94 5.77 -3.66 10.48
C ILE A 94 5.25 -2.57 11.39
N LYS A 95 5.36 -1.32 10.92
CA LYS A 95 4.68 -0.20 11.57
C LYS A 95 3.48 0.14 10.72
N GLY A 96 2.36 0.36 11.36
CA GLY A 96 1.16 0.71 10.63
C GLY A 96 0.00 1.02 11.53
N CYS A 97 -1.11 1.35 10.90
CA CYS A 97 -2.33 1.71 11.59
C CYS A 97 -3.36 0.61 11.39
N ARG A 98 -3.97 0.18 12.49
CA ARG A 98 -5.04 -0.81 12.44
C ARG A 98 -6.33 -0.10 12.09
N VAL A 99 -6.95 -0.51 11.02
CA VAL A 99 -8.18 0.11 10.53
C VAL A 99 -9.19 -0.97 10.14
N VAL A 100 -10.43 -0.57 9.98
CA VAL A 100 -11.47 -1.47 9.46
C VAL A 100 -11.73 -1.05 8.02
N CYS A 101 -11.50 -1.97 7.10
CA CYS A 101 -11.72 -1.75 5.68
C CYS A 101 -12.58 -2.89 5.17
N ASP A 102 -13.72 -2.58 4.57
CA ASP A 102 -14.66 -3.57 4.05
C ASP A 102 -15.01 -4.61 5.12
N ASN A 103 -15.34 -4.11 6.31
CA ASN A 103 -15.74 -4.91 7.47
C ASN A 103 -14.68 -5.86 8.02
N LYS A 104 -13.41 -5.63 7.66
CA LYS A 104 -12.32 -6.46 8.15
C LYS A 104 -11.27 -5.58 8.79
N GLN A 105 -10.67 -6.07 9.87
CA GLN A 105 -9.53 -5.40 10.45
C GLN A 105 -8.30 -5.69 9.63
N ILE A 106 -7.59 -4.66 9.26
CA ILE A 106 -6.32 -4.78 8.54
C ILE A 106 -5.33 -3.79 9.13
N ILE A 107 -4.07 -3.95 8.76
CA ILE A 107 -3.04 -2.96 9.06
C ILE A 107 -2.71 -2.24 7.76
N GLN A 108 -2.80 -0.92 7.76
CA GLN A 108 -2.23 -0.13 6.66
C GLN A 108 -0.80 0.19 7.07
N ALA A 109 0.16 -0.42 6.39
CA ALA A 109 1.56 -0.30 6.77
C ALA A 109 2.14 1.04 6.38
N SER A 110 2.95 1.61 7.25
CA SER A 110 3.73 2.81 6.94
C SER A 110 5.20 2.46 6.70
N GLU A 111 5.64 1.34 7.25
CA GLU A 111 7.04 0.91 7.11
C GLU A 111 7.13 -0.58 7.34
N ILE A 112 7.99 -1.25 6.58
CA ILE A 112 8.33 -2.65 6.80
C ILE A 112 9.83 -2.75 6.92
N ARG A 113 10.29 -3.49 7.91
CA ARG A 113 11.71 -3.73 8.10
C ARG A 113 11.97 -5.23 8.05
N LYS A 114 12.92 -5.61 7.21
CA LYS A 114 13.37 -6.99 7.09
C LYS A 114 14.89 -6.99 7.19
N GLY A 115 15.42 -7.48 8.29
CA GLY A 115 16.85 -7.40 8.53
C GLY A 115 17.29 -5.93 8.54
N ASP A 116 18.26 -5.61 7.73
CA ASP A 116 18.76 -4.24 7.62
C ASP A 116 18.04 -3.43 6.55
N GLN A 117 17.07 -4.02 5.87
CA GLN A 117 16.36 -3.36 4.81
C GLN A 117 15.07 -2.75 5.33
N VAL A 118 14.75 -1.57 4.85
CA VAL A 118 13.55 -0.85 5.26
C VAL A 118 12.80 -0.41 4.01
N MET A 119 11.51 -0.72 3.95
CA MET A 119 10.62 -0.23 2.92
C MET A 119 9.70 0.79 3.57
N ARG A 120 9.78 2.04 3.15
CA ARG A 120 8.91 3.08 3.67
C ARG A 120 7.76 3.29 2.72
N LEU A 121 6.58 3.35 3.27
CA LEU A 121 5.35 3.43 2.49
C LEU A 121 4.59 4.72 2.75
N ARG A 122 4.75 5.30 3.94
CA ARG A 122 4.12 6.56 4.30
C ARG A 122 5.10 7.41 5.10
N ASP A 123 4.91 8.72 5.05
CA ASP A 123 5.74 9.61 5.85
C ASP A 123 5.18 9.74 7.28
N ALA A 124 5.82 10.58 8.09
CA ALA A 124 5.42 10.75 9.48
C ALA A 124 4.03 11.33 9.65
N LYS A 125 3.50 11.97 8.62
CA LYS A 125 2.14 12.52 8.65
C LYS A 125 1.12 11.53 8.12
N GLY A 126 1.56 10.36 7.70
CA GLY A 126 0.68 9.34 7.14
C GLY A 126 0.43 9.48 5.66
N ILE A 127 1.12 10.38 5.00
CA ILE A 127 0.92 10.60 3.57
C ILE A 127 1.63 9.51 2.77
N PRO A 128 0.92 8.81 1.88
CA PRO A 128 1.53 7.76 1.09
C PRO A 128 2.64 8.30 0.21
N LEU A 129 3.78 7.59 0.18
CA LEU A 129 4.90 8.05 -0.64
C LEU A 129 4.61 7.99 -2.12
N TRP A 130 3.74 7.10 -2.55
CA TRP A 130 3.35 7.01 -3.96
C TRP A 130 2.47 8.16 -4.41
N ALA A 131 1.99 8.97 -3.48
CA ALA A 131 1.08 10.07 -3.81
C ALA A 131 1.70 11.45 -3.61
N THR A 132 2.95 11.51 -3.17
CA THR A 132 3.51 12.79 -2.72
C THR A 132 4.26 13.57 -3.77
N THR A 133 4.78 12.92 -4.79
CA THR A 133 5.65 13.61 -5.72
C THR A 133 5.44 13.16 -7.13
N GLY A 134 5.98 13.92 -8.04
CA GLY A 134 5.95 13.55 -9.42
C GLY A 134 6.66 12.27 -9.78
N LYS A 135 7.57 11.81 -8.95
CA LYS A 135 8.28 10.60 -9.25
C LYS A 135 7.37 9.39 -9.30
N TYR A 136 6.41 9.31 -8.41
CA TYR A 136 5.49 8.20 -8.35
C TYR A 136 4.07 8.60 -8.73
N ALA A 137 3.81 9.89 -8.83
CA ALA A 137 2.48 10.36 -9.16
C ALA A 137 2.18 10.09 -10.62
N ASN A 138 0.93 9.91 -10.92
CA ASN A 138 0.51 9.82 -12.28
C ASN A 138 0.73 11.18 -12.93
N PRO A 139 1.33 11.24 -14.10
CA PRO A 139 1.59 12.52 -14.76
C PRO A 139 0.40 13.45 -14.85
N ALA A 140 -0.76 12.91 -15.03
CA ALA A 140 -1.93 13.75 -15.15
C ALA A 140 -2.39 14.32 -13.82
N GLU A 141 -1.90 13.85 -12.71
CA GLU A 141 -2.22 14.37 -11.41
C GLU A 141 -1.37 15.57 -11.04
N LYS A 142 -0.40 15.88 -11.82
CA LYS A 142 0.47 17.00 -11.54
C LYS A 142 -0.17 18.31 -11.95
#